data_23ea36ce90946421b223fb4e8ce2ebba
#
_entry.id   23ea36ce90946421b223fb4e8ce2ebba
#
_cell.length_a   1.000
_cell.length_b   1.000
_cell.length_c   1.000
_cell.angle_alpha   90.00
_cell.angle_beta   90.00
_cell.angle_gamma   90.00
#
_symmetry.space_group_name_H-M   'P 1'
#
loop_
_entity.id
_entity.type
_entity.pdbx_description
1 polymer ?
#
loop_
_entity_poly.entity_id
_entity_poly.type
_entity_poly.pdbx_seq_one_letter_code
_entity_poly.pdbx_strand_id
1 'polypeptide(L)'
;MNTAAIRANRRKLLILAFLVLLCAAGYMLVEVNFSNPKLLAYAMKIRTPKLIVMLITAFAIGGASIVFQSIINNTIVTPCLLGMNSLYTLIHTAVVFFLGSASVVASNANLSFAVDVVLMGIAATVIYSWIFKKTKHNVLYVLLVGTVLTSFFGSIQTTLTRVMDPNEYDSLLNTLVASFSNINSEIIVFSLILLAGIIFALRKELALLDVLTLGKEQAINLGVDYDRCIRRLLLGVTLCIAVATAMVGPISFLGLIIANLSRQLLKTFRHTQLVLGSALFGMIEIGRASCRERV
;
A
#
# COMPACT_ATOMS: atom_id res chain seq x y z
N MET A 1 14.86 -14.85 -24.26
CA MET A 1 15.01 -13.52 -23.66
C MET A 1 16.49 -13.14 -23.65
N ASN A 2 16.85 -11.98 -24.17
CA ASN A 2 18.25 -11.60 -24.39
C ASN A 2 18.99 -11.44 -23.05
N THR A 3 20.05 -12.21 -22.82
CA THR A 3 20.86 -12.19 -21.58
C THR A 3 21.42 -10.80 -21.27
N ALA A 4 21.63 -9.98 -22.32
CA ALA A 4 22.04 -8.58 -22.18
C ALA A 4 20.97 -7.72 -21.52
N ALA A 5 19.68 -7.90 -21.86
CA ALA A 5 18.57 -7.17 -21.24
C ALA A 5 18.39 -7.50 -19.75
N ILE A 6 18.58 -8.77 -19.39
CA ILE A 6 18.53 -9.20 -17.97
C ILE A 6 19.67 -8.54 -17.17
N ARG A 7 20.88 -8.51 -17.72
CA ARG A 7 22.04 -7.87 -17.07
C ARG A 7 21.82 -6.36 -16.94
N ALA A 8 21.28 -5.72 -17.98
CA ALA A 8 20.98 -4.28 -17.96
C ALA A 8 19.95 -3.93 -16.87
N ASN A 9 18.85 -4.70 -16.74
CA ASN A 9 17.84 -4.47 -15.72
C ASN A 9 18.39 -4.74 -14.31
N ARG A 10 19.22 -5.76 -14.13
CA ARG A 10 19.90 -6.02 -12.85
C ARG A 10 20.82 -4.86 -12.46
N ARG A 11 21.57 -4.29 -13.42
CA ARG A 11 22.38 -3.08 -13.18
C ARG A 11 21.52 -1.89 -12.73
N LYS A 12 20.39 -1.64 -13.40
CA LYS A 12 19.47 -0.55 -13.03
C LYS A 12 18.90 -0.73 -11.63
N LEU A 13 18.49 -1.96 -11.25
CA LEU A 13 18.02 -2.27 -9.91
C LEU A 13 19.13 -2.07 -8.86
N LEU A 14 20.37 -2.45 -9.16
CA LEU A 14 21.50 -2.21 -8.25
C LEU A 14 21.80 -0.72 -8.07
N ILE A 15 21.74 0.07 -9.14
CA ILE A 15 21.89 1.53 -9.09
C ILE A 15 20.77 2.15 -8.25
N LEU A 16 19.51 1.73 -8.46
CA LEU A 16 18.38 2.18 -7.64
C LEU A 16 18.54 1.80 -6.17
N ALA A 17 18.94 0.56 -5.87
CA ALA A 17 19.19 0.12 -4.51
C ALA A 17 20.31 0.92 -3.84
N PHE A 18 21.40 1.21 -4.56
CA PHE A 18 22.48 2.07 -4.08
C PHE A 18 21.99 3.49 -3.79
N LEU A 19 21.17 4.07 -4.67
CA LEU A 19 20.58 5.39 -4.49
C LEU A 19 19.65 5.44 -3.29
N VAL A 20 18.82 4.39 -3.07
CA VAL A 20 17.98 4.24 -1.88
C VAL A 20 18.83 4.19 -0.61
N LEU A 21 19.92 3.41 -0.60
CA LEU A 21 20.83 3.34 0.55
C LEU A 21 21.48 4.68 0.83
N LEU A 22 21.89 5.42 -0.20
CA LEU A 22 22.47 6.75 -0.06
C LEU A 22 21.45 7.76 0.50
N CYS A 23 20.21 7.74 0.00
CA CYS A 23 19.12 8.56 0.54
C CYS A 23 18.77 8.18 1.98
N ALA A 24 18.73 6.89 2.32
CA ALA A 24 18.49 6.42 3.68
C ALA A 24 19.61 6.84 4.63
N ALA A 25 20.86 6.72 4.21
CA ALA A 25 22.01 7.21 4.98
C ALA A 25 21.94 8.73 5.17
N GLY A 26 21.64 9.50 4.12
CA GLY A 26 21.41 10.94 4.23
C GLY A 26 20.30 11.27 5.22
N TYR A 27 19.15 10.59 5.14
CA TYR A 27 18.05 10.77 6.09
C TYR A 27 18.43 10.49 7.54
N MET A 28 19.29 9.50 7.77
CA MET A 28 19.76 9.15 9.11
C MET A 28 20.78 10.14 9.66
N LEU A 29 21.61 10.75 8.79
CA LEU A 29 22.75 11.58 9.20
C LEU A 29 22.51 13.09 9.15
N VAL A 30 21.54 13.56 8.33
CA VAL A 30 21.23 15.00 8.22
C VAL A 30 20.78 15.57 9.57
N GLU A 31 21.33 16.73 9.97
CA GLU A 31 21.00 17.45 11.21
C GLU A 31 21.23 16.65 12.50
N VAL A 32 22.09 15.65 12.49
CA VAL A 32 22.48 14.93 13.69
C VAL A 32 23.73 15.53 14.28
N ASN A 33 23.66 15.87 15.56
CA ASN A 33 24.84 16.34 16.26
C ASN A 33 25.74 15.17 16.66
N PHE A 34 26.88 15.03 15.98
CA PHE A 34 27.84 13.95 16.21
C PHE A 34 28.66 14.13 17.47
N SER A 35 28.71 15.34 18.05
CA SER A 35 29.50 15.63 19.24
C SER A 35 28.93 15.01 20.51
N ASN A 36 27.61 14.65 20.50
CA ASN A 36 26.98 14.08 21.68
C ASN A 36 26.39 12.68 21.37
N PRO A 37 27.03 11.60 21.88
CA PRO A 37 26.57 10.22 21.57
C PRO A 37 25.17 9.90 22.07
N LYS A 38 24.68 10.59 23.12
CA LYS A 38 23.29 10.40 23.61
C LYS A 38 22.26 10.96 22.63
N LEU A 39 22.54 12.12 22.01
CA LEU A 39 21.68 12.72 20.99
C LEU A 39 21.68 11.89 19.70
N LEU A 40 22.84 11.35 19.34
CA LEU A 40 22.93 10.41 18.21
C LEU A 40 22.05 9.17 18.42
N ALA A 41 22.20 8.51 19.58
CA ALA A 41 21.40 7.32 19.91
C ALA A 41 19.88 7.61 19.91
N TYR A 42 19.49 8.77 20.44
CA TYR A 42 18.09 9.22 20.45
C TYR A 42 17.56 9.47 19.02
N ALA A 43 18.33 10.16 18.18
CA ALA A 43 17.97 10.38 16.78
C ALA A 43 17.81 9.07 16.00
N MET A 44 18.73 8.12 16.19
CA MET A 44 18.66 6.79 15.59
C MET A 44 17.41 6.02 16.06
N LYS A 45 17.08 6.07 17.33
CA LYS A 45 15.89 5.41 17.90
C LYS A 45 14.59 5.92 17.27
N ILE A 46 14.49 7.21 16.92
CA ILE A 46 13.30 7.80 16.29
C ILE A 46 13.29 7.57 14.78
N ARG A 47 14.42 7.67 14.10
CA ARG A 47 14.51 7.63 12.64
C ARG A 47 14.45 6.21 12.07
N THR A 48 14.99 5.23 12.79
CA THR A 48 14.98 3.83 12.32
C THR A 48 13.56 3.28 12.09
N PRO A 49 12.60 3.40 13.03
CA PRO A 49 11.22 2.97 12.80
C PRO A 49 10.58 3.63 11.58
N LYS A 50 10.82 4.94 11.39
CA LYS A 50 10.28 5.69 10.23
C LYS A 50 10.80 5.15 8.90
N LEU A 51 12.10 4.86 8.81
CA LEU A 51 12.67 4.23 7.61
C LEU A 51 12.08 2.85 7.33
N ILE A 52 11.88 2.03 8.36
CA ILE A 52 11.29 0.70 8.22
C ILE A 52 9.85 0.82 7.69
N VAL A 53 9.06 1.74 8.24
CA VAL A 53 7.69 1.99 7.78
C VAL A 53 7.66 2.47 6.32
N MET A 54 8.54 3.39 5.95
CA MET A 54 8.65 3.84 4.55
C MET A 54 8.94 2.66 3.60
N LEU A 55 9.83 1.74 4.00
CA LEU A 55 10.15 0.54 3.22
C LEU A 55 8.95 -0.40 3.12
N ILE A 56 8.27 -0.68 4.22
CA ILE A 56 7.09 -1.55 4.26
C ILE A 56 5.98 -0.97 3.39
N THR A 57 5.69 0.31 3.55
CA THR A 57 4.64 1.02 2.80
C THR A 57 4.96 1.07 1.30
N ALA A 58 6.20 1.40 0.94
CA ALA A 58 6.66 1.42 -0.46
C ALA A 58 6.51 0.03 -1.11
N PHE A 59 6.90 -1.02 -0.39
CA PHE A 59 6.79 -2.39 -0.87
C PHE A 59 5.32 -2.83 -0.99
N ALA A 60 4.49 -2.55 0.01
CA ALA A 60 3.09 -2.95 0.03
C ALA A 60 2.29 -2.23 -1.08
N ILE A 61 2.38 -0.90 -1.16
CA ILE A 61 1.65 -0.12 -2.17
C ILE A 61 2.21 -0.38 -3.57
N GLY A 62 3.53 -0.40 -3.73
CA GLY A 62 4.18 -0.62 -5.02
C GLY A 62 3.92 -2.01 -5.57
N GLY A 63 4.09 -3.04 -4.73
CA GLY A 63 3.80 -4.43 -5.07
C GLY A 63 2.33 -4.64 -5.42
N ALA A 64 1.42 -4.16 -4.57
CA ALA A 64 -0.02 -4.22 -4.80
C ALA A 64 -0.40 -3.53 -6.12
N SER A 65 0.16 -2.35 -6.42
CA SER A 65 -0.13 -1.61 -7.66
C SER A 65 0.38 -2.34 -8.90
N ILE A 66 1.59 -2.92 -8.87
CA ILE A 66 2.12 -3.72 -9.98
C ILE A 66 1.23 -4.95 -10.24
N VAL A 67 0.89 -5.70 -9.19
CA VAL A 67 0.03 -6.89 -9.29
C VAL A 67 -1.34 -6.50 -9.86
N PHE A 68 -1.94 -5.46 -9.32
CA PHE A 68 -3.25 -4.98 -9.74
C PHE A 68 -3.28 -4.52 -11.20
N GLN A 69 -2.33 -3.66 -11.61
CA GLN A 69 -2.18 -3.22 -12.99
C GLN A 69 -1.98 -4.37 -13.96
N SER A 70 -1.27 -5.40 -13.54
CA SER A 70 -1.01 -6.59 -14.35
C SER A 70 -2.26 -7.45 -14.52
N ILE A 71 -3.04 -7.64 -13.46
CA ILE A 71 -4.32 -8.38 -13.50
C ILE A 71 -5.32 -7.66 -14.43
N ILE A 72 -5.37 -6.34 -14.33
CA ILE A 72 -6.30 -5.50 -15.11
C ILE A 72 -5.79 -5.26 -16.54
N ASN A 73 -4.53 -5.57 -16.80
CA ASN A 73 -3.83 -5.27 -18.04
C ASN A 73 -3.94 -3.76 -18.41
N ASN A 74 -3.89 -2.90 -17.39
CA ASN A 74 -3.97 -1.45 -17.53
C ASN A 74 -3.05 -0.77 -16.52
N THR A 75 -2.11 0.05 -17.01
CA THR A 75 -1.08 0.71 -16.22
C THR A 75 -1.52 2.00 -15.54
N ILE A 76 -2.70 2.53 -15.90
CA ILE A 76 -3.23 3.79 -15.35
C ILE A 76 -4.00 3.53 -14.04
N VAL A 77 -4.48 2.33 -13.84
CA VAL A 77 -5.36 1.99 -12.73
C VAL A 77 -4.58 1.50 -11.52
N THR A 78 -4.99 1.93 -10.34
CA THR A 78 -4.43 1.48 -9.06
C THR A 78 -5.52 0.95 -8.13
N PRO A 79 -5.18 0.12 -7.13
CA PRO A 79 -6.15 -0.36 -6.15
C PRO A 79 -6.87 0.75 -5.40
N CYS A 80 -6.20 1.88 -5.19
CA CYS A 80 -6.78 3.04 -4.49
C CYS A 80 -7.99 3.63 -5.23
N LEU A 81 -8.03 3.55 -6.57
CA LEU A 81 -9.17 3.99 -7.39
C LEU A 81 -10.41 3.09 -7.24
N LEU A 82 -10.25 1.91 -6.65
CA LEU A 82 -11.39 1.05 -6.31
C LEU A 82 -12.11 1.48 -5.01
N GLY A 83 -11.75 2.61 -4.42
CA GLY A 83 -12.38 3.11 -3.22
C GLY A 83 -11.75 2.58 -1.92
N MET A 84 -10.57 1.95 -1.98
CA MET A 84 -9.90 1.42 -0.78
C MET A 84 -9.62 2.52 0.25
N ASN A 85 -9.13 3.68 -0.19
CA ASN A 85 -8.88 4.80 0.70
C ASN A 85 -10.16 5.36 1.33
N SER A 86 -11.23 5.50 0.53
CA SER A 86 -12.52 5.97 1.03
C SER A 86 -13.18 4.97 1.98
N LEU A 87 -12.97 3.67 1.75
CA LEU A 87 -13.41 2.63 2.67
C LEU A 87 -12.66 2.72 4.01
N TYR A 88 -11.34 2.94 3.99
CA TYR A 88 -10.56 3.16 5.19
C TYR A 88 -11.04 4.38 5.97
N THR A 89 -11.16 5.54 5.30
CA THR A 89 -11.60 6.77 5.95
C THR A 89 -13.00 6.62 6.54
N LEU A 90 -13.92 5.93 5.85
CA LEU A 90 -15.25 5.63 6.36
C LEU A 90 -15.21 4.73 7.60
N ILE A 91 -14.45 3.64 7.57
CA ILE A 91 -14.35 2.70 8.70
C ILE A 91 -13.79 3.43 9.92
N HIS A 92 -12.68 4.15 9.75
CA HIS A 92 -12.04 4.86 10.84
C HIS A 92 -12.95 5.97 11.41
N THR A 93 -13.63 6.74 10.54
CA THR A 93 -14.64 7.72 10.96
C THR A 93 -15.79 7.08 11.72
N ALA A 94 -16.28 5.92 11.26
CA ALA A 94 -17.36 5.21 11.94
C ALA A 94 -16.91 4.68 13.32
N VAL A 95 -15.71 4.15 13.44
CA VAL A 95 -15.14 3.71 14.72
C VAL A 95 -15.10 4.88 15.72
N VAL A 96 -14.58 6.05 15.29
CA VAL A 96 -14.53 7.24 16.16
C VAL A 96 -15.92 7.76 16.48
N PHE A 97 -16.83 7.80 15.50
CA PHE A 97 -18.20 8.28 15.69
C PHE A 97 -19.01 7.44 16.70
N PHE A 98 -18.92 6.11 16.60
CA PHE A 98 -19.73 5.21 17.46
C PHE A 98 -19.09 4.91 18.81
N LEU A 99 -17.78 4.88 18.90
CA LEU A 99 -17.04 4.50 20.11
C LEU A 99 -16.42 5.71 20.84
N GLY A 100 -16.26 6.83 20.15
CA GLY A 100 -15.58 8.03 20.65
C GLY A 100 -14.05 7.94 20.49
N SER A 101 -13.39 9.10 20.36
CA SER A 101 -11.92 9.20 20.26
C SER A 101 -11.20 8.77 21.55
N ALA A 102 -11.85 8.92 22.70
CA ALA A 102 -11.35 8.51 24.03
C ALA A 102 -11.55 7.01 24.33
N SER A 103 -12.21 6.27 23.43
CA SER A 103 -12.40 4.81 23.61
C SER A 103 -11.08 4.05 23.61
N VAL A 104 -11.02 2.91 24.29
CA VAL A 104 -9.82 2.05 24.33
C VAL A 104 -9.38 1.65 22.92
N VAL A 105 -10.33 1.50 21.99
CA VAL A 105 -10.05 1.15 20.58
C VAL A 105 -9.39 2.31 19.84
N ALA A 106 -9.89 3.53 19.97
CA ALA A 106 -9.38 4.70 19.28
C ALA A 106 -8.10 5.26 19.92
N SER A 107 -7.99 5.20 21.26
CA SER A 107 -6.83 5.73 22.00
C SER A 107 -5.61 4.82 21.95
N ASN A 108 -5.79 3.50 21.77
CA ASN A 108 -4.69 2.56 21.64
C ASN A 108 -4.35 2.33 20.16
N ALA A 109 -3.21 2.87 19.73
CA ALA A 109 -2.78 2.81 18.32
C ALA A 109 -2.69 1.35 17.78
N ASN A 110 -2.33 0.37 18.60
CA ASN A 110 -2.25 -1.04 18.19
C ASN A 110 -3.62 -1.65 17.95
N LEU A 111 -4.58 -1.36 18.83
CA LEU A 111 -5.96 -1.82 18.69
C LEU A 111 -6.64 -1.14 17.52
N SER A 112 -6.48 0.18 17.37
CA SER A 112 -7.02 0.93 16.22
C SER A 112 -6.50 0.36 14.91
N PHE A 113 -5.20 0.15 14.79
CA PHE A 113 -4.59 -0.47 13.61
C PHE A 113 -5.16 -1.87 13.32
N ALA A 114 -5.25 -2.74 14.35
CA ALA A 114 -5.78 -4.08 14.17
C ALA A 114 -7.25 -4.08 13.75
N VAL A 115 -8.07 -3.22 14.34
CA VAL A 115 -9.49 -3.06 14.00
C VAL A 115 -9.63 -2.53 12.57
N ASP A 116 -8.88 -1.49 12.19
CA ASP A 116 -8.92 -0.92 10.85
C ASP A 116 -8.52 -1.97 9.79
N VAL A 117 -7.43 -2.71 10.01
CA VAL A 117 -6.98 -3.77 9.07
C VAL A 117 -8.00 -4.90 8.96
N VAL A 118 -8.57 -5.35 10.08
CA VAL A 118 -9.55 -6.45 10.07
C VAL A 118 -10.85 -6.01 9.41
N LEU A 119 -11.41 -4.88 9.81
CA LEU A 119 -12.65 -4.37 9.23
C LEU A 119 -12.49 -4.06 7.74
N MET A 120 -11.39 -3.37 7.37
CA MET A 120 -11.08 -3.08 5.98
C MET A 120 -10.86 -4.37 5.17
N GLY A 121 -10.14 -5.34 5.73
CA GLY A 121 -9.90 -6.63 5.09
C GLY A 121 -11.21 -7.41 4.84
N ILE A 122 -12.09 -7.48 5.83
CA ILE A 122 -13.41 -8.13 5.70
C ILE A 122 -14.28 -7.38 4.68
N ALA A 123 -14.47 -6.07 4.86
CA ALA A 123 -15.32 -5.26 3.99
C ALA A 123 -14.82 -5.29 2.54
N ALA A 124 -13.53 -5.09 2.32
CA ALA A 124 -12.94 -5.16 0.99
C ALA A 124 -13.09 -6.56 0.37
N THR A 125 -12.84 -7.63 1.14
CA THR A 125 -13.01 -9.00 0.66
C THR A 125 -14.44 -9.28 0.21
N VAL A 126 -15.43 -8.91 1.02
CA VAL A 126 -16.85 -9.11 0.71
C VAL A 126 -17.26 -8.29 -0.51
N ILE A 127 -16.97 -6.98 -0.50
CA ILE A 127 -17.37 -6.04 -1.56
C ILE A 127 -16.74 -6.45 -2.91
N TYR A 128 -15.42 -6.65 -2.94
CA TYR A 128 -14.73 -6.94 -4.20
C TYR A 128 -15.01 -8.35 -4.71
N SER A 129 -15.16 -9.35 -3.82
CA SER A 129 -15.59 -10.69 -4.25
C SER A 129 -16.98 -10.67 -4.88
N TRP A 130 -17.89 -9.88 -4.33
CA TRP A 130 -19.24 -9.70 -4.87
C TRP A 130 -19.22 -8.98 -6.22
N ILE A 131 -18.46 -7.87 -6.33
CA ILE A 131 -18.30 -7.12 -7.59
C ILE A 131 -17.75 -8.02 -8.69
N PHE A 132 -16.65 -8.73 -8.42
CA PHE A 132 -16.05 -9.62 -9.41
C PHE A 132 -16.99 -10.71 -9.89
N LYS A 133 -17.79 -11.28 -8.99
CA LYS A 133 -18.81 -12.28 -9.35
C LYS A 133 -19.88 -11.69 -10.24
N LYS A 134 -20.36 -10.47 -9.95
CA LYS A 134 -21.41 -9.78 -10.70
C LYS A 134 -20.96 -9.26 -12.06
N THR A 135 -19.76 -8.74 -12.15
CA THR A 135 -19.21 -8.16 -13.39
C THR A 135 -18.63 -9.18 -14.37
N LYS A 136 -18.78 -10.48 -14.06
CA LYS A 136 -18.22 -11.59 -14.86
C LYS A 136 -16.74 -11.36 -15.22
N HIS A 137 -15.97 -10.78 -14.27
CA HIS A 137 -14.56 -10.45 -14.41
C HIS A 137 -14.25 -9.38 -15.48
N ASN A 138 -15.23 -8.58 -15.89
CA ASN A 138 -15.00 -7.46 -16.78
C ASN A 138 -14.40 -6.29 -15.99
N VAL A 139 -13.15 -5.98 -16.29
CA VAL A 139 -12.34 -5.01 -15.59
C VAL A 139 -12.91 -3.59 -15.66
N LEU A 140 -13.44 -3.19 -16.81
CA LEU A 140 -14.02 -1.85 -16.98
C LEU A 140 -15.22 -1.64 -16.04
N TYR A 141 -16.07 -2.64 -15.89
CA TYR A 141 -17.18 -2.58 -14.94
C TYR A 141 -16.69 -2.55 -13.49
N VAL A 142 -15.63 -3.29 -13.17
CA VAL A 142 -15.03 -3.25 -11.82
C VAL A 142 -14.54 -1.85 -11.47
N LEU A 143 -13.88 -1.18 -12.42
CA LEU A 143 -13.42 0.20 -12.25
C LEU A 143 -14.58 1.19 -12.06
N LEU A 144 -15.61 1.07 -12.91
CA LEU A 144 -16.78 1.93 -12.83
C LEU A 144 -17.49 1.76 -11.48
N VAL A 145 -17.72 0.53 -11.05
CA VAL A 145 -18.30 0.25 -9.73
C VAL A 145 -17.39 0.76 -8.60
N GLY A 146 -16.07 0.62 -8.75
CA GLY A 146 -15.09 1.13 -7.78
C GLY A 146 -15.18 2.65 -7.60
N THR A 147 -15.31 3.42 -8.69
CA THR A 147 -15.46 4.89 -8.62
C THR A 147 -16.79 5.29 -7.97
N VAL A 148 -17.88 4.58 -8.25
CA VAL A 148 -19.17 4.79 -7.60
C VAL A 148 -19.09 4.50 -6.10
N LEU A 149 -18.43 3.40 -5.71
CA LEU A 149 -18.21 3.06 -4.30
C LEU A 149 -17.35 4.09 -3.59
N THR A 150 -16.32 4.63 -4.25
CA THR A 150 -15.49 5.72 -3.71
C THR A 150 -16.36 6.92 -3.32
N SER A 151 -17.24 7.35 -4.22
CA SER A 151 -18.16 8.46 -3.99
C SER A 151 -19.20 8.13 -2.90
N PHE A 152 -19.72 6.92 -2.88
CA PHE A 152 -20.68 6.44 -1.89
C PHE A 152 -20.07 6.42 -0.48
N PHE A 153 -18.90 5.82 -0.31
CA PHE A 153 -18.18 5.80 0.99
C PHE A 153 -17.82 7.22 1.45
N GLY A 154 -17.33 8.06 0.53
CA GLY A 154 -17.02 9.45 0.82
C GLY A 154 -18.26 10.27 1.27
N SER A 155 -19.42 10.02 0.66
CA SER A 155 -20.67 10.68 1.05
C SER A 155 -21.12 10.28 2.46
N ILE A 156 -21.05 8.98 2.79
CA ILE A 156 -21.37 8.50 4.14
C ILE A 156 -20.38 9.10 5.16
N GLN A 157 -19.08 9.04 4.87
CA GLN A 157 -18.04 9.57 5.73
C GLN A 157 -18.26 11.08 6.00
N THR A 158 -18.56 11.86 4.94
CA THR A 158 -18.88 13.29 5.07
C THR A 158 -20.13 13.55 5.91
N THR A 159 -21.13 12.68 5.79
CA THR A 159 -22.36 12.80 6.61
C THR A 159 -22.07 12.53 8.09
N LEU A 160 -21.29 11.50 8.40
CA LEU A 160 -20.88 11.19 9.77
C LEU A 160 -20.07 12.34 10.39
N THR A 161 -19.11 12.90 9.66
CA THR A 161 -18.27 14.01 10.15
C THR A 161 -19.07 15.31 10.40
N ARG A 162 -20.16 15.55 9.66
CA ARG A 162 -21.02 16.71 9.88
C ARG A 162 -21.87 16.64 11.17
N VAL A 163 -22.16 15.44 11.63
CA VAL A 163 -22.97 15.20 12.84
C VAL A 163 -22.08 14.93 14.05
N MET A 164 -20.78 14.72 13.84
CA MET A 164 -19.79 14.44 14.87
C MET A 164 -19.51 15.67 15.75
N ASP A 165 -19.20 15.44 17.03
CA ASP A 165 -18.72 16.49 17.93
C ASP A 165 -17.41 17.10 17.39
N PRO A 166 -17.24 18.44 17.44
CA PRO A 166 -16.06 19.12 16.94
C PRO A 166 -14.73 18.60 17.53
N ASN A 167 -14.70 18.25 18.80
CA ASN A 167 -13.49 17.72 19.45
C ASN A 167 -13.13 16.32 18.92
N GLU A 168 -14.13 15.50 18.64
CA GLU A 168 -13.95 14.17 18.03
C GLU A 168 -13.46 14.31 16.58
N TYR A 169 -13.98 15.29 15.86
CA TYR A 169 -13.57 15.59 14.49
C TYR A 169 -12.11 16.05 14.42
N ASP A 170 -11.66 16.92 15.31
CA ASP A 170 -10.26 17.37 15.35
C ASP A 170 -9.30 16.22 15.65
N SER A 171 -9.69 15.30 16.54
CA SER A 171 -8.94 14.07 16.80
C SER A 171 -8.86 13.18 15.56
N LEU A 172 -9.98 13.02 14.85
CA LEU A 172 -10.08 12.24 13.63
C LEU A 172 -9.19 12.79 12.49
N LEU A 173 -9.14 14.11 12.30
CA LEU A 173 -8.37 14.75 11.23
C LEU A 173 -6.90 14.36 11.27
N ASN A 174 -6.32 14.24 12.46
CA ASN A 174 -4.91 13.85 12.63
C ASN A 174 -4.61 12.44 12.14
N THR A 175 -5.60 11.55 12.11
CA THR A 175 -5.46 10.16 11.65
C THR A 175 -5.83 9.97 10.18
N LEU A 176 -6.66 10.84 9.63
CA LEU A 176 -7.05 10.80 8.21
C LEU A 176 -6.01 11.39 7.26
N VAL A 177 -5.01 12.11 7.77
CA VAL A 177 -3.90 12.63 6.98
C VAL A 177 -2.75 11.64 6.99
N ALA A 178 -2.29 11.26 5.79
CA ALA A 178 -1.14 10.37 5.67
C ALA A 178 0.10 11.00 6.32
N SER A 179 0.66 10.34 7.33
CA SER A 179 1.83 10.82 8.06
C SER A 179 2.84 9.71 8.31
N PHE A 180 4.12 10.03 8.07
CA PHE A 180 5.26 9.18 8.43
C PHE A 180 5.94 9.65 9.74
N SER A 181 5.34 10.63 10.44
CA SER A 181 5.96 11.26 11.61
C SER A 181 5.56 10.59 12.92
N ASN A 182 4.30 10.20 13.08
CA ASN A 182 3.73 9.57 14.27
C ASN A 182 3.57 8.06 14.09
N ILE A 183 4.65 7.31 14.24
CA ILE A 183 4.64 5.86 14.01
C ILE A 183 4.88 5.13 15.34
N ASN A 184 3.98 4.22 15.69
CA ASN A 184 4.17 3.30 16.79
C ASN A 184 5.06 2.11 16.34
N SER A 185 6.16 1.87 17.05
CA SER A 185 7.11 0.79 16.73
C SER A 185 6.50 -0.61 16.80
N GLU A 186 5.47 -0.82 17.63
CA GLU A 186 4.81 -2.13 17.78
C GLU A 186 4.00 -2.51 16.54
N ILE A 187 3.38 -1.53 15.89
CA ILE A 187 2.62 -1.74 14.64
C ILE A 187 3.52 -2.25 13.51
N ILE A 188 4.80 -1.87 13.51
CA ILE A 188 5.78 -2.27 12.48
C ILE A 188 5.95 -3.79 12.44
N VAL A 189 6.14 -4.41 13.59
CA VAL A 189 6.35 -5.86 13.68
C VAL A 189 5.10 -6.60 13.21
N PHE A 190 3.93 -6.16 13.67
CA PHE A 190 2.66 -6.76 13.30
C PHE A 190 2.40 -6.63 11.78
N SER A 191 2.62 -5.44 11.21
CA SER A 191 2.48 -5.19 9.77
C SER A 191 3.42 -6.04 8.94
N LEU A 192 4.66 -6.21 9.39
CA LEU A 192 5.66 -7.03 8.69
C LEU A 192 5.28 -8.51 8.69
N ILE A 193 4.82 -9.04 9.82
CA ILE A 193 4.34 -10.42 9.94
C ILE A 193 3.13 -10.63 9.01
N LEU A 194 2.19 -9.69 9.01
CA LEU A 194 0.97 -9.79 8.21
C LEU A 194 1.27 -9.73 6.71
N LEU A 195 2.13 -8.81 6.28
CA LEU A 195 2.58 -8.74 4.87
C LEU A 195 3.35 -10.00 4.45
N ALA A 196 4.24 -10.50 5.30
CA ALA A 196 4.96 -11.74 5.03
C ALA A 196 4.00 -12.92 4.91
N GLY A 197 2.98 -12.99 5.77
CA GLY A 197 1.90 -13.99 5.70
C GLY A 197 1.11 -13.91 4.39
N ILE A 198 0.72 -12.70 3.96
CA ILE A 198 0.02 -12.47 2.68
C ILE A 198 0.89 -12.94 1.50
N ILE A 199 2.16 -12.55 1.45
CA ILE A 199 3.09 -12.93 0.37
C ILE A 199 3.29 -14.44 0.36
N PHE A 200 3.47 -15.05 1.52
CA PHE A 200 3.63 -16.51 1.63
C PHE A 200 2.39 -17.26 1.17
N ALA A 201 1.20 -16.81 1.55
CA ALA A 201 -0.09 -17.39 1.15
C ALA A 201 -0.30 -17.28 -0.37
N LEU A 202 0.17 -16.20 -0.99
CA LEU A 202 -0.02 -15.90 -2.42
C LEU A 202 1.18 -16.26 -3.29
N ARG A 203 2.22 -16.90 -2.74
CA ARG A 203 3.46 -17.20 -3.48
C ARG A 203 3.25 -17.96 -4.80
N LYS A 204 2.24 -18.86 -4.83
CA LYS A 204 1.90 -19.65 -6.03
C LYS A 204 1.26 -18.77 -7.10
N GLU A 205 0.29 -17.97 -6.72
CA GLU A 205 -0.45 -17.06 -7.59
C GLU A 205 0.48 -15.94 -8.13
N LEU A 206 1.37 -15.42 -7.29
CA LEU A 206 2.38 -14.44 -7.71
C LEU A 206 3.37 -15.03 -8.74
N ALA A 207 3.74 -16.31 -8.62
CA ALA A 207 4.58 -16.98 -9.60
C ALA A 207 3.86 -17.17 -10.95
N LEU A 208 2.52 -17.27 -10.95
CA LEU A 208 1.70 -17.40 -12.16
C LEU A 208 1.34 -16.05 -12.79
N LEU A 209 1.73 -14.93 -12.19
CA LEU A 209 1.35 -13.59 -12.65
C LEU A 209 1.83 -13.31 -14.08
N ASP A 210 3.03 -13.79 -14.46
CA ASP A 210 3.57 -13.66 -15.82
C ASP A 210 2.71 -14.42 -16.85
N VAL A 211 2.04 -15.51 -16.45
CA VAL A 211 1.12 -16.29 -17.30
C VAL A 211 -0.25 -15.63 -17.36
N LEU A 212 -0.75 -15.10 -16.23
CA LEU A 212 -2.07 -14.45 -16.17
C LEU A 212 -2.14 -13.21 -17.06
N THR A 213 -1.02 -12.51 -17.26
CA THR A 213 -0.94 -11.32 -18.13
C THR A 213 -1.01 -11.64 -19.63
N LEU A 214 -0.90 -12.91 -20.03
CA LEU A 214 -1.12 -13.32 -21.42
C LEU A 214 -2.61 -13.29 -21.82
N GLY A 215 -3.48 -13.16 -20.84
CA GLY A 215 -4.93 -13.15 -21.02
C GLY A 215 -5.61 -14.45 -20.59
N LYS A 216 -6.95 -14.38 -20.45
CA LYS A 216 -7.75 -15.47 -19.86
C LYS A 216 -7.65 -16.76 -20.66
N GLU A 217 -7.80 -16.69 -21.99
CA GLU A 217 -7.80 -17.86 -22.85
C GLU A 217 -6.46 -18.60 -22.84
N GLN A 218 -5.34 -17.84 -22.98
CA GLN A 218 -3.99 -18.42 -22.94
C GLN A 218 -3.66 -19.03 -21.58
N ALA A 219 -4.05 -18.38 -20.49
CA ALA A 219 -3.81 -18.89 -19.14
C ALA A 219 -4.56 -20.19 -18.89
N ILE A 220 -5.81 -20.32 -19.35
CA ILE A 220 -6.61 -21.54 -19.25
C ILE A 220 -5.99 -22.66 -20.09
N ASN A 221 -5.55 -22.36 -21.33
CA ASN A 221 -4.87 -23.34 -22.20
C ASN A 221 -3.58 -23.86 -21.59
N LEU A 222 -2.90 -23.05 -20.76
CA LEU A 222 -1.72 -23.46 -19.99
C LEU A 222 -2.07 -24.19 -18.68
N GLY A 223 -3.35 -24.49 -18.42
CA GLY A 223 -3.81 -25.24 -17.25
C GLY A 223 -3.97 -24.42 -15.97
N VAL A 224 -4.00 -23.09 -16.06
CA VAL A 224 -4.16 -22.20 -14.90
C VAL A 224 -5.66 -21.93 -14.64
N ASP A 225 -6.11 -22.12 -13.39
CA ASP A 225 -7.44 -21.68 -12.95
C ASP A 225 -7.43 -20.14 -12.80
N TYR A 226 -7.67 -19.47 -13.93
CA TYR A 226 -7.57 -18.01 -14.05
C TYR A 226 -8.45 -17.28 -13.03
N ASP A 227 -9.72 -17.67 -12.91
CA ASP A 227 -10.70 -16.96 -12.07
C ASP A 227 -10.39 -17.11 -10.57
N ARG A 228 -9.85 -18.25 -10.15
CA ARG A 228 -9.38 -18.47 -8.76
C ARG A 228 -8.12 -17.68 -8.45
N CYS A 229 -7.15 -17.71 -9.36
CA CYS A 229 -5.91 -16.94 -9.21
C CYS A 229 -6.17 -15.44 -9.11
N ILE A 230 -6.98 -14.89 -10.01
CA ILE A 230 -7.36 -13.46 -10.00
C ILE A 230 -8.02 -13.08 -8.67
N ARG A 231 -9.01 -13.84 -8.20
CA ARG A 231 -9.65 -13.55 -6.90
C ARG A 231 -8.69 -13.52 -5.74
N ARG A 232 -7.79 -14.51 -5.64
CA ARG A 232 -6.79 -14.58 -4.57
C ARG A 232 -5.81 -13.42 -4.63
N LEU A 233 -5.31 -13.09 -5.83
CA LEU A 233 -4.40 -11.97 -6.01
C LEU A 233 -5.07 -10.63 -5.64
N LEU A 234 -6.32 -10.44 -6.02
CA LEU A 234 -7.06 -9.23 -5.67
C LEU A 234 -7.29 -9.11 -4.16
N LEU A 235 -7.63 -10.21 -3.49
CA LEU A 235 -7.70 -10.23 -2.02
C LEU A 235 -6.35 -9.87 -1.39
N GLY A 236 -5.26 -10.40 -1.92
CA GLY A 236 -3.93 -10.04 -1.45
C GLY A 236 -3.58 -8.57 -1.68
N VAL A 237 -3.94 -8.03 -2.85
CA VAL A 237 -3.78 -6.61 -3.16
C VAL A 237 -4.56 -5.75 -2.16
N THR A 238 -5.83 -6.08 -1.90
CA THR A 238 -6.66 -5.32 -0.95
C THR A 238 -6.09 -5.37 0.47
N LEU A 239 -5.62 -6.53 0.92
CA LEU A 239 -4.99 -6.67 2.23
C LEU A 239 -3.66 -5.91 2.34
N CYS A 240 -2.82 -5.93 1.30
CA CYS A 240 -1.58 -5.14 1.28
C CYS A 240 -1.87 -3.63 1.38
N ILE A 241 -2.87 -3.14 0.66
CA ILE A 241 -3.30 -1.73 0.75
C ILE A 241 -3.90 -1.44 2.13
N ALA A 242 -4.72 -2.34 2.68
CA ALA A 242 -5.29 -2.19 4.03
C ALA A 242 -4.19 -2.00 5.08
N VAL A 243 -3.16 -2.86 5.07
CA VAL A 243 -2.02 -2.75 5.99
C VAL A 243 -1.29 -1.42 5.81
N ALA A 244 -0.96 -1.05 4.57
CA ALA A 244 -0.24 0.20 4.30
C ALA A 244 -1.05 1.43 4.72
N THR A 245 -2.35 1.45 4.42
CA THR A 245 -3.24 2.58 4.72
C THR A 245 -3.52 2.70 6.23
N ALA A 246 -3.72 1.59 6.94
CA ALA A 246 -3.88 1.58 8.38
C ALA A 246 -2.61 2.02 9.12
N MET A 247 -1.43 1.81 8.52
CA MET A 247 -0.14 2.14 9.10
C MET A 247 0.23 3.63 8.97
N VAL A 248 -0.09 4.24 7.84
CA VAL A 248 0.40 5.58 7.47
C VAL A 248 -0.74 6.55 7.14
N GLY A 249 -1.94 6.04 6.93
CA GLY A 249 -3.07 6.80 6.41
C GLY A 249 -3.25 6.64 4.88
N PRO A 250 -4.30 7.25 4.32
CA PRO A 250 -4.67 7.07 2.92
C PRO A 250 -3.71 7.79 1.96
N ILE A 251 -3.03 7.04 1.09
CA ILE A 251 -2.14 7.58 0.06
C ILE A 251 -2.70 7.21 -1.32
N SER A 252 -3.15 8.20 -2.09
CA SER A 252 -3.91 7.94 -3.32
C SER A 252 -3.06 7.66 -4.55
N PHE A 253 -2.08 8.51 -4.87
CA PHE A 253 -1.36 8.46 -6.15
C PHE A 253 0.02 7.80 -6.10
N LEU A 254 0.54 7.53 -4.93
CA LEU A 254 1.89 6.95 -4.78
C LEU A 254 2.04 5.66 -5.60
N GLY A 255 1.08 4.74 -5.47
CA GLY A 255 1.11 3.47 -6.19
C GLY A 255 1.14 3.62 -7.71
N LEU A 256 0.40 4.60 -8.25
CA LEU A 256 0.42 4.91 -9.69
C LEU A 256 1.79 5.36 -10.14
N ILE A 257 2.37 6.32 -9.44
CA ILE A 257 3.64 6.94 -9.80
C ILE A 257 4.76 5.89 -9.76
N ILE A 258 4.91 5.19 -8.64
CA ILE A 258 6.03 4.23 -8.47
C ILE A 258 5.92 3.01 -9.36
N ALA A 259 4.70 2.52 -9.63
CA ALA A 259 4.50 1.40 -10.55
C ALA A 259 4.85 1.79 -12.00
N ASN A 260 4.40 2.97 -12.46
CA ASN A 260 4.69 3.45 -13.80
C ASN A 260 6.18 3.79 -13.99
N LEU A 261 6.83 4.43 -13.01
CA LEU A 261 8.27 4.69 -13.06
C LEU A 261 9.07 3.39 -13.14
N SER A 262 8.68 2.38 -12.35
CA SER A 262 9.30 1.06 -12.40
C SER A 262 9.19 0.41 -13.79
N ARG A 263 8.02 0.46 -14.42
CA ARG A 263 7.80 -0.08 -15.78
C ARG A 263 8.60 0.67 -16.84
N GLN A 264 8.64 2.00 -16.77
CA GLN A 264 9.38 2.84 -17.72
C GLN A 264 10.90 2.61 -17.62
N LEU A 265 11.43 2.47 -16.40
CA LEU A 265 12.86 2.27 -16.21
C LEU A 265 13.30 0.86 -16.60
N LEU A 266 12.60 -0.17 -16.13
CA LEU A 266 13.03 -1.55 -16.27
C LEU A 266 12.68 -2.15 -17.63
N LYS A 267 11.62 -1.68 -18.28
CA LYS A 267 11.14 -2.17 -19.60
C LYS A 267 11.13 -3.71 -19.67
N THR A 268 10.57 -4.36 -18.65
CA THR A 268 10.52 -5.81 -18.48
C THR A 268 9.11 -6.29 -18.22
N PHE A 269 8.82 -7.53 -18.59
CA PHE A 269 7.55 -8.21 -18.27
C PHE A 269 7.67 -9.07 -17.01
N ARG A 270 8.86 -9.18 -16.39
CA ARG A 270 9.05 -9.97 -15.17
C ARG A 270 8.51 -9.21 -13.96
N HIS A 271 7.40 -9.67 -13.40
CA HIS A 271 6.72 -9.02 -12.29
C HIS A 271 7.60 -8.93 -11.03
N THR A 272 8.46 -9.91 -10.76
CA THR A 272 9.41 -9.85 -9.63
C THR A 272 10.34 -8.63 -9.71
N GLN A 273 10.86 -8.31 -10.91
CA GLN A 273 11.71 -7.14 -11.10
C GLN A 273 10.93 -5.84 -10.99
N LEU A 274 9.67 -5.82 -11.49
CA LEU A 274 8.79 -4.66 -11.41
C LEU A 274 8.39 -4.34 -9.97
N VAL A 275 8.06 -5.36 -9.17
CA VAL A 275 7.72 -5.20 -7.75
C VAL A 275 8.92 -4.67 -6.97
N LEU A 276 10.11 -5.23 -7.17
CA LEU A 276 11.34 -4.72 -6.53
C LEU A 276 11.63 -3.27 -6.96
N GLY A 277 11.51 -2.97 -8.26
CA GLY A 277 11.70 -1.62 -8.77
C GLY A 277 10.70 -0.62 -8.20
N SER A 278 9.42 -0.98 -8.09
CA SER A 278 8.40 -0.11 -7.51
C SER A 278 8.63 0.15 -6.02
N ALA A 279 9.08 -0.85 -5.27
CA ALA A 279 9.44 -0.68 -3.86
C ALA A 279 10.62 0.31 -3.69
N LEU A 280 11.67 0.16 -4.50
CA LEU A 280 12.83 1.05 -4.47
C LEU A 280 12.46 2.50 -4.86
N PHE A 281 11.65 2.69 -5.90
CA PHE A 281 11.13 4.01 -6.26
C PHE A 281 10.26 4.59 -5.16
N GLY A 282 9.39 3.77 -4.56
CA GLY A 282 8.54 4.18 -3.44
C GLY A 282 9.35 4.71 -2.26
N MET A 283 10.46 4.06 -1.93
CA MET A 283 11.34 4.54 -0.86
C MET A 283 11.97 5.91 -1.17
N ILE A 284 12.36 6.16 -2.42
CA ILE A 284 12.93 7.44 -2.83
C ILE A 284 11.87 8.54 -2.71
N GLU A 285 10.66 8.30 -3.23
CA GLU A 285 9.58 9.29 -3.22
C GLU A 285 9.06 9.58 -1.82
N ILE A 286 8.85 8.56 -0.99
CA ILE A 286 8.43 8.74 0.41
C ILE A 286 9.53 9.44 1.20
N GLY A 287 10.79 9.03 1.03
CA GLY A 287 11.92 9.67 1.69
C GLY A 287 12.05 11.16 1.33
N ARG A 288 11.84 11.51 0.04
CA ARG A 288 11.81 12.90 -0.41
C ARG A 288 10.66 13.70 0.22
N ALA A 289 9.46 13.12 0.27
CA ALA A 289 8.30 13.76 0.89
C ALA A 289 8.55 14.02 2.39
N SER A 290 9.06 13.04 3.12
CA SER A 290 9.37 13.16 4.56
C SER A 290 10.49 14.15 4.87
N CYS A 291 11.45 14.35 3.96
CA CYS A 291 12.44 15.41 4.11
C CYS A 291 11.82 16.81 3.94
N ARG A 292 10.82 16.95 3.08
CA ARG A 292 10.14 18.24 2.82
C ARG A 292 9.22 18.67 3.96
N GLU A 293 8.60 17.73 4.66
CA GLU A 293 7.75 18.02 5.84
C GLU A 293 8.54 18.59 7.04
N ARG A 294 9.88 18.52 7.01
CA ARG A 294 10.75 19.03 8.09
C ARG A 294 11.23 20.45 7.89
N VAL A 295 11.09 21.00 6.69
CA VAL A 295 11.44 22.38 6.33
C VAL A 295 10.20 23.27 6.41
#